data_69dc653ff11ff1215f05549e4a00aad7
#
_entry.id   69dc653ff11ff1215f05549e4a00aad7
#
_cell.length_a   1.000
_cell.length_b   1.000
_cell.length_c   1.000
_cell.angle_alpha   90.00
_cell.angle_beta   90.00
_cell.angle_gamma   90.00
#
_symmetry.space_group_name_H-M   'P 1'
#
loop_
_entity.id
_entity.type
_entity.pdbx_description
1 polymer ?
#
loop_
_entity_poly.entity_id
_entity_poly.type
_entity_poly.pdbx_seq_one_letter_code
_entity_poly.pdbx_strand_id
1 'polypeptide(L)'
;MCIRDSDNRVLDSRIDLEISLGNFILSGGELAALAIHDSICRHYEGFLGDQKSLVEETFVNNLLEYPQFTKPRQSDHGNVPEVLLSGDHKKISNWRKKQALGKTFLNRRDLLERSKLKSEDFEILEEFLSELGYDSDRIIDLLNEIR
;
A
#
# COMPACT_ATOMS: atom_id res chain seq x y z
N MET A 1 -10.10 -6.66 18.75
CA MET A 1 -10.83 -6.64 20.04
C MET A 1 -9.81 -6.99 21.11
N CYS A 2 -9.66 -6.18 22.14
CA CYS A 2 -8.78 -6.53 23.24
C CYS A 2 -9.52 -7.62 24.06
N ILE A 3 -9.19 -8.89 23.83
CA ILE A 3 -9.87 -10.04 24.45
C ILE A 3 -9.23 -10.30 25.83
N ARG A 4 -9.30 -9.31 26.71
CA ARG A 4 -8.68 -9.49 28.03
C ARG A 4 -9.51 -10.33 28.98
N ASP A 5 -10.83 -10.43 28.74
CA ASP A 5 -11.78 -11.04 29.67
C ASP A 5 -12.85 -11.89 28.93
N SER A 6 -12.58 -12.33 27.70
CA SER A 6 -13.54 -13.19 26.98
C SER A 6 -13.32 -14.65 27.34
N ASP A 7 -14.41 -15.34 27.68
CA ASP A 7 -14.39 -16.77 27.94
C ASP A 7 -14.18 -17.55 26.63
N ASN A 8 -13.12 -18.35 26.55
CA ASN A 8 -12.79 -19.12 25.37
C ASN A 8 -13.94 -20.03 24.89
N ARG A 9 -14.76 -20.53 25.78
CA ARG A 9 -15.95 -21.33 25.43
C ARG A 9 -16.97 -20.56 24.60
N VAL A 10 -17.05 -19.22 24.82
CA VAL A 10 -17.90 -18.33 24.01
C VAL A 10 -17.22 -18.03 22.68
N LEU A 11 -15.90 -17.79 22.66
CA LEU A 11 -15.14 -17.55 21.43
C LEU A 11 -15.29 -18.74 20.48
N ASP A 12 -15.03 -19.95 20.98
CA ASP A 12 -15.07 -21.19 20.16
C ASP A 12 -16.46 -21.52 19.62
N SER A 13 -17.54 -21.10 20.33
CA SER A 13 -18.91 -21.50 20.00
C SER A 13 -19.77 -20.43 19.33
N ARG A 14 -19.38 -19.14 19.42
CA ARG A 14 -20.23 -18.00 19.03
C ARG A 14 -19.55 -16.97 18.15
N ILE A 15 -18.22 -17.05 17.98
CA ILE A 15 -17.46 -16.08 17.22
C ILE A 15 -16.98 -16.72 15.93
N ASP A 16 -17.34 -16.11 14.79
CA ASP A 16 -16.98 -16.59 13.47
C ASP A 16 -15.57 -16.18 13.07
N LEU A 17 -15.08 -15.03 13.58
CA LEU A 17 -13.79 -14.47 13.19
C LEU A 17 -13.20 -13.57 14.27
N GLU A 18 -11.92 -13.79 14.59
CA GLU A 18 -11.11 -12.88 15.39
C GLU A 18 -10.20 -12.05 14.49
N ILE A 19 -10.18 -10.73 14.70
CA ILE A 19 -9.39 -9.79 13.90
C ILE A 19 -8.40 -9.06 14.80
N SER A 20 -7.12 -9.12 14.46
CA SER A 20 -6.07 -8.29 15.06
C SER A 20 -5.77 -7.08 14.17
N LEU A 21 -5.72 -5.89 14.77
CA LEU A 21 -5.29 -4.67 14.06
C LEU A 21 -3.76 -4.47 14.07
N GLY A 22 -3.02 -5.25 14.86
CA GLY A 22 -1.57 -5.15 14.97
C GLY A 22 -1.05 -5.56 16.34
N ASN A 23 0.27 -5.50 16.50
CA ASN A 23 0.99 -5.92 17.71
C ASN A 23 1.05 -4.77 18.74
N PHE A 24 -0.10 -4.30 19.19
CA PHE A 24 -0.23 -3.28 20.23
C PHE A 24 -1.47 -3.53 21.08
N ILE A 25 -1.50 -2.94 22.27
CA ILE A 25 -2.59 -3.10 23.23
C ILE A 25 -3.40 -1.81 23.30
N LEU A 26 -4.72 -1.93 23.16
CA LEU A 26 -5.68 -0.85 23.38
C LEU A 26 -6.38 -1.03 24.74
N SER A 27 -6.84 0.07 25.31
CA SER A 27 -7.60 0.06 26.59
C SER A 27 -8.95 -0.65 26.49
N GLY A 28 -9.53 -0.67 25.28
CA GLY A 28 -10.80 -1.34 24.97
C GLY A 28 -10.91 -1.69 23.49
N GLY A 29 -11.97 -2.39 23.09
CA GLY A 29 -12.23 -2.82 21.72
C GLY A 29 -12.89 -1.76 20.82
N GLU A 30 -13.31 -0.63 21.38
CA GLU A 30 -14.14 0.37 20.68
C GLU A 30 -13.39 1.01 19.52
N LEU A 31 -12.12 1.37 19.73
CA LEU A 31 -11.28 1.97 18.68
C LEU A 31 -11.00 0.97 17.55
N ALA A 32 -10.79 -0.29 17.90
CA ALA A 32 -10.62 -1.36 16.93
C ALA A 32 -11.89 -1.57 16.10
N ALA A 33 -13.05 -1.59 16.76
CA ALA A 33 -14.33 -1.71 16.09
C ALA A 33 -14.62 -0.54 15.15
N LEU A 34 -14.33 0.69 15.57
CA LEU A 34 -14.46 1.89 14.74
C LEU A 34 -13.55 1.83 13.51
N ALA A 35 -12.28 1.42 13.67
CA ALA A 35 -11.34 1.31 12.55
C ALA A 35 -11.81 0.26 11.53
N ILE A 36 -12.31 -0.89 11.99
CA ILE A 36 -12.86 -1.94 11.12
C ILE A 36 -14.13 -1.42 10.43
N HIS A 37 -15.02 -0.78 11.17
CA HIS A 37 -16.26 -0.22 10.62
C HIS A 37 -15.98 0.80 9.53
N ASP A 38 -15.10 1.78 9.77
CA ASP A 38 -14.72 2.78 8.77
C ASP A 38 -14.11 2.13 7.53
N SER A 39 -13.18 1.19 7.71
CA SER A 39 -12.53 0.48 6.60
C SER A 39 -13.51 -0.31 5.72
N ILE A 40 -14.59 -0.82 6.28
CA ILE A 40 -15.66 -1.52 5.55
C ILE A 40 -16.59 -0.51 4.89
N CYS A 41 -17.03 0.52 5.62
CA CYS A 41 -18.02 1.48 5.15
C CYS A 41 -17.57 2.25 3.92
N ARG A 42 -16.25 2.52 3.80
CA ARG A 42 -15.70 3.22 2.63
C ARG A 42 -15.91 2.47 1.29
N HIS A 43 -16.21 1.18 1.33
CA HIS A 43 -16.53 0.37 0.14
C HIS A 43 -18.01 0.46 -0.28
N TYR A 44 -18.87 1.06 0.54
CA TYR A 44 -20.27 1.29 0.17
C TYR A 44 -20.41 2.53 -0.70
N GLU A 45 -21.30 2.41 -1.69
CA GLU A 45 -21.62 3.52 -2.59
C GLU A 45 -22.16 4.73 -1.82
N GLY A 46 -21.65 5.93 -2.14
CA GLY A 46 -22.04 7.18 -1.48
C GLY A 46 -21.37 7.48 -0.14
N PHE A 47 -20.57 6.57 0.41
CA PHE A 47 -19.85 6.85 1.65
C PHE A 47 -18.65 7.80 1.43
N LEU A 48 -17.89 7.61 0.34
CA LEU A 48 -16.83 8.52 -0.08
C LEU A 48 -17.35 9.48 -1.15
N GLY A 49 -16.84 10.71 -1.12
CA GLY A 49 -17.21 11.74 -2.12
C GLY A 49 -16.73 11.43 -3.54
N ASP A 50 -15.60 10.68 -3.68
CA ASP A 50 -15.10 10.19 -4.97
C ASP A 50 -14.68 8.72 -4.84
N GLN A 51 -15.50 7.82 -5.36
CA GLN A 51 -15.21 6.38 -5.37
C GLN A 51 -14.05 5.99 -6.29
N LYS A 52 -13.68 6.86 -7.25
CA LYS A 52 -12.52 6.58 -8.11
C LYS A 52 -11.22 6.57 -7.34
N SER A 53 -11.15 7.24 -6.19
CA SER A 53 -9.99 7.22 -5.31
C SER A 53 -9.68 5.82 -4.79
N LEU A 54 -10.68 4.96 -4.62
CA LEU A 54 -10.48 3.58 -4.14
C LEU A 54 -9.67 2.71 -5.11
N VAL A 55 -9.68 3.04 -6.40
CA VAL A 55 -9.03 2.21 -7.44
C VAL A 55 -7.49 2.30 -7.38
N GLU A 56 -6.96 3.42 -6.89
CA GLU A 56 -5.52 3.69 -6.84
C GLU A 56 -4.95 3.62 -5.41
N GLU A 57 -5.75 3.20 -4.42
CA GLU A 57 -5.33 3.19 -3.02
C GLU A 57 -4.35 2.08 -2.68
N THR A 58 -3.67 2.27 -1.54
CA THR A 58 -2.82 1.25 -0.91
C THR A 58 -3.57 -0.07 -0.76
N PHE A 59 -2.88 -1.18 -1.04
CA PHE A 59 -3.37 -2.55 -1.04
C PHE A 59 -4.28 -2.95 -2.22
N VAL A 60 -4.74 -2.03 -3.05
CA VAL A 60 -5.33 -2.38 -4.34
C VAL A 60 -4.23 -2.99 -5.21
N ASN A 61 -4.47 -4.17 -5.77
CA ASN A 61 -3.46 -4.95 -6.50
C ASN A 61 -2.22 -5.34 -5.65
N ASN A 62 -2.32 -5.36 -4.33
CA ASN A 62 -1.22 -5.64 -3.40
C ASN A 62 -0.03 -4.68 -3.51
N LEU A 63 -0.26 -3.44 -3.91
CA LEU A 63 0.77 -2.41 -3.94
C LEU A 63 0.48 -1.31 -2.93
N LEU A 64 1.54 -0.68 -2.41
CA LEU A 64 1.42 0.58 -1.68
C LEU A 64 1.19 1.72 -2.69
N GLU A 65 0.41 2.70 -2.27
CA GLU A 65 0.18 3.90 -3.06
C GLU A 65 1.48 4.66 -3.33
N TYR A 66 1.60 5.21 -4.55
CA TYR A 66 2.72 6.06 -4.95
C TYR A 66 2.76 7.37 -4.13
N PRO A 67 3.90 8.10 -4.08
CA PRO A 67 4.01 9.37 -3.36
C PRO A 67 3.04 10.42 -3.89
N GLN A 68 2.31 11.07 -2.99
CA GLN A 68 1.41 12.17 -3.32
C GLN A 68 2.10 13.52 -3.10
N PHE A 69 1.80 14.49 -3.96
CA PHE A 69 2.34 15.84 -3.90
C PHE A 69 1.21 16.86 -3.87
N THR A 70 1.34 17.85 -2.99
CA THR A 70 0.39 18.95 -2.85
C THR A 70 1.03 20.28 -3.30
N LYS A 71 0.25 21.34 -3.36
CA LYS A 71 0.77 22.72 -3.56
C LYS A 71 1.52 23.18 -2.30
N PRO A 72 2.54 24.05 -2.45
CA PRO A 72 3.08 24.64 -3.68
C PRO A 72 3.94 23.66 -4.49
N ARG A 73 4.21 23.96 -5.78
CA ARG A 73 5.05 23.14 -6.66
C ARG A 73 6.51 23.07 -6.21
N GLN A 74 6.97 24.13 -5.56
CA GLN A 74 8.30 24.25 -4.99
C GLN A 74 8.17 24.54 -3.51
N SER A 75 8.96 23.85 -2.71
CA SER A 75 9.00 24.06 -1.25
C SER A 75 10.43 23.85 -0.74
N ASP A 76 10.68 24.29 0.49
CA ASP A 76 11.97 24.07 1.17
C ASP A 76 12.29 22.57 1.38
N HIS A 77 11.28 21.71 1.22
CA HIS A 77 11.40 20.24 1.34
C HIS A 77 11.56 19.52 -0.01
N GLY A 78 11.64 20.28 -1.11
CA GLY A 78 11.81 19.73 -2.46
C GLY A 78 10.72 20.16 -3.44
N ASN A 79 10.87 19.73 -4.69
CA ASN A 79 10.00 20.08 -5.79
C ASN A 79 9.08 18.91 -6.16
N VAL A 80 7.90 19.23 -6.70
CA VAL A 80 7.05 18.24 -7.36
C VAL A 80 7.79 17.71 -8.60
N PRO A 81 7.87 16.38 -8.82
CA PRO A 81 8.49 15.82 -10.02
C PRO A 81 7.90 16.39 -11.31
N GLU A 82 8.76 16.78 -12.25
CA GLU A 82 8.35 17.43 -13.50
C GLU A 82 7.39 16.56 -14.32
N VAL A 83 7.55 15.23 -14.28
CA VAL A 83 6.65 14.30 -14.97
C VAL A 83 5.19 14.50 -14.56
N LEU A 84 4.91 14.83 -13.28
CA LEU A 84 3.55 15.07 -12.79
C LEU A 84 2.98 16.40 -13.27
N LEU A 85 3.83 17.32 -13.74
CA LEU A 85 3.45 18.62 -14.26
C LEU A 85 3.35 18.64 -15.79
N SER A 86 3.78 17.56 -16.46
CA SER A 86 3.86 17.48 -17.93
C SER A 86 2.52 17.42 -18.65
N GLY A 87 1.44 17.01 -17.97
CA GLY A 87 0.13 16.74 -18.59
C GLY A 87 0.09 15.46 -19.45
N ASP A 88 1.21 14.74 -19.59
CA ASP A 88 1.27 13.46 -20.31
C ASP A 88 0.78 12.32 -19.40
N HIS A 89 -0.49 11.97 -19.56
CA HIS A 89 -1.13 10.95 -18.73
C HIS A 89 -0.41 9.59 -18.77
N LYS A 90 0.19 9.22 -19.90
CA LYS A 90 0.92 7.96 -20.02
C LYS A 90 2.21 7.98 -19.21
N LYS A 91 2.98 9.07 -19.29
CA LYS A 91 4.20 9.23 -18.50
C LYS A 91 3.89 9.30 -17.01
N ILE A 92 2.83 10.00 -16.63
CA ILE A 92 2.37 10.11 -15.25
C ILE A 92 1.98 8.73 -14.72
N SER A 93 1.21 7.94 -15.47
CA SER A 93 0.80 6.58 -15.08
C SER A 93 2.00 5.66 -14.91
N ASN A 94 2.94 5.67 -15.84
CA ASN A 94 4.16 4.87 -15.73
C ASN A 94 5.01 5.27 -14.52
N TRP A 95 5.16 6.57 -14.27
CA TRP A 95 5.86 7.07 -13.09
C TRP A 95 5.19 6.62 -11.79
N ARG A 96 3.85 6.75 -11.69
CA ARG A 96 3.07 6.30 -10.53
C ARG A 96 3.27 4.81 -10.29
N LYS A 97 3.19 3.98 -11.35
CA LYS A 97 3.41 2.53 -11.27
C LYS A 97 4.82 2.22 -10.78
N LYS A 98 5.85 2.89 -11.31
CA LYS A 98 7.24 2.73 -10.87
C LYS A 98 7.41 3.05 -9.38
N GLN A 99 6.86 4.17 -8.93
CA GLN A 99 6.94 4.57 -7.52
C GLN A 99 6.16 3.63 -6.60
N ALA A 100 4.99 3.15 -7.01
CA ALA A 100 4.21 2.19 -6.23
C ALA A 100 4.95 0.85 -6.07
N LEU A 101 5.51 0.30 -7.15
CA LEU A 101 6.32 -0.92 -7.12
C LEU A 101 7.55 -0.75 -6.23
N GLY A 102 8.32 0.31 -6.44
CA GLY A 102 9.53 0.59 -5.67
C GLY A 102 9.25 0.80 -4.18
N LYS A 103 8.24 1.58 -3.84
CA LYS A 103 7.82 1.81 -2.44
C LYS A 103 7.36 0.51 -1.78
N THR A 104 6.63 -0.34 -2.50
CA THR A 104 6.19 -1.64 -2.00
C THR A 104 7.38 -2.55 -1.78
N PHE A 105 8.32 -2.60 -2.70
CA PHE A 105 9.55 -3.36 -2.57
C PHE A 105 10.36 -2.97 -1.33
N LEU A 106 10.51 -1.68 -1.07
CA LEU A 106 11.30 -1.18 0.06
C LEU A 106 10.62 -1.41 1.41
N ASN A 107 9.29 -1.37 1.48
CA ASN A 107 8.56 -1.34 2.75
C ASN A 107 7.72 -2.58 3.02
N ARG A 108 7.21 -3.27 1.98
CA ARG A 108 6.26 -4.37 2.11
C ARG A 108 6.46 -5.42 1.00
N ARG A 109 7.63 -6.07 0.97
CA ARG A 109 7.95 -7.12 -0.01
C ARG A 109 6.95 -8.28 0.01
N ASP A 110 6.42 -8.61 1.18
CA ASP A 110 5.38 -9.61 1.37
C ASP A 110 4.13 -9.39 0.48
N LEU A 111 3.85 -8.15 0.09
CA LEU A 111 2.77 -7.83 -0.83
C LEU A 111 3.14 -8.14 -2.28
N LEU A 112 4.41 -7.95 -2.67
CA LEU A 112 4.87 -8.27 -4.03
C LEU A 112 4.84 -9.77 -4.31
N GLU A 113 5.21 -10.60 -3.33
CA GLU A 113 5.12 -12.07 -3.40
C GLU A 113 3.68 -12.56 -3.64
N ARG A 114 2.70 -11.83 -3.12
CA ARG A 114 1.26 -12.10 -3.30
C ARG A 114 0.69 -11.48 -4.56
N SER A 115 1.38 -10.52 -5.17
CA SER A 115 0.97 -9.86 -6.38
C SER A 115 1.32 -10.71 -7.60
N LYS A 116 0.45 -10.70 -8.62
CA LYS A 116 0.74 -11.36 -9.90
C LYS A 116 1.55 -10.41 -10.77
N LEU A 117 2.84 -10.21 -10.42
CA LEU A 117 3.74 -9.37 -11.19
C LEU A 117 3.94 -9.92 -12.61
N LYS A 118 3.89 -9.02 -13.59
CA LYS A 118 4.20 -9.32 -14.99
C LYS A 118 5.68 -9.03 -15.26
N SER A 119 6.21 -9.55 -16.37
CA SER A 119 7.59 -9.27 -16.79
C SER A 119 7.91 -7.77 -16.85
N GLU A 120 6.96 -6.95 -17.34
CA GLU A 120 7.07 -5.50 -17.38
C GLU A 120 7.24 -4.86 -15.99
N ASP A 121 6.66 -5.45 -14.95
CA ASP A 121 6.75 -4.93 -13.58
C ASP A 121 8.16 -5.12 -13.01
N PHE A 122 8.82 -6.22 -13.38
CA PHE A 122 10.22 -6.48 -13.01
C PHE A 122 11.17 -5.51 -13.71
N GLU A 123 10.96 -5.20 -14.98
CA GLU A 123 11.75 -4.20 -15.72
C GLU A 123 11.62 -2.81 -15.10
N ILE A 124 10.40 -2.41 -14.72
CA ILE A 124 10.14 -1.14 -14.04
C ILE A 124 10.80 -1.10 -12.65
N LEU A 125 10.77 -2.21 -11.92
CA LEU A 125 11.39 -2.31 -10.60
C LEU A 125 12.91 -2.30 -10.68
N GLU A 126 13.50 -2.95 -11.69
CA GLU A 126 14.93 -2.90 -12.00
C GLU A 126 15.38 -1.46 -12.27
N GLU A 127 14.64 -0.71 -13.11
CA GLU A 127 14.90 0.70 -13.38
C GLU A 127 14.86 1.53 -12.08
N PHE A 128 13.85 1.31 -11.23
CA PHE A 128 13.73 2.01 -9.95
C PHE A 128 14.91 1.74 -9.01
N LEU A 129 15.34 0.48 -8.89
CA LEU A 129 16.47 0.09 -8.03
C LEU A 129 17.79 0.63 -8.57
N SER A 130 17.98 0.67 -9.89
CA SER A 130 19.12 1.28 -10.53
C SER A 130 19.21 2.80 -10.25
N GLU A 131 18.08 3.52 -10.28
CA GLU A 131 18.01 4.94 -9.91
C GLU A 131 18.37 5.20 -8.44
N LEU A 132 18.13 4.22 -7.55
CA LEU A 132 18.56 4.27 -6.16
C LEU A 132 20.05 3.95 -5.95
N GLY A 133 20.78 3.55 -7.02
CA GLY A 133 22.22 3.29 -6.98
C GLY A 133 22.58 1.85 -6.61
N TYR A 134 21.63 0.90 -6.71
CA TYR A 134 21.96 -0.52 -6.60
C TYR A 134 22.73 -0.98 -7.85
N ASP A 135 23.74 -1.83 -7.67
CA ASP A 135 24.44 -2.47 -8.78
C ASP A 135 23.62 -3.61 -9.40
N SER A 136 23.94 -3.98 -10.65
CA SER A 136 23.17 -4.97 -11.41
C SER A 136 23.11 -6.35 -10.75
N ASP A 137 24.22 -6.81 -10.16
CA ASP A 137 24.27 -8.12 -9.52
C ASP A 137 23.35 -8.14 -8.30
N ARG A 138 23.38 -7.08 -7.51
CA ARG A 138 22.50 -6.92 -6.35
C ARG A 138 21.03 -6.83 -6.72
N ILE A 139 20.70 -6.14 -7.82
CA ILE A 139 19.33 -6.05 -8.34
C ILE A 139 18.82 -7.43 -8.72
N ILE A 140 19.61 -8.23 -9.43
CA ILE A 140 19.24 -9.59 -9.83
C ILE A 140 18.94 -10.45 -8.60
N ASP A 141 19.78 -10.43 -7.58
CA ASP A 141 19.57 -11.16 -6.33
C ASP A 141 18.25 -10.75 -5.68
N LEU A 142 18.02 -9.46 -5.52
CA LEU A 142 16.81 -8.89 -4.90
C LEU A 142 15.52 -9.24 -5.66
N LEU A 143 15.56 -9.24 -6.99
CA LEU A 143 14.39 -9.59 -7.81
C LEU A 143 14.10 -11.10 -7.79
N ASN A 144 15.13 -11.93 -7.62
CA ASN A 144 14.95 -13.38 -7.47
C ASN A 144 14.28 -13.76 -6.14
N GLU A 145 14.43 -12.95 -5.09
CA GLU A 145 13.77 -13.15 -3.79
C GLU A 145 12.24 -13.00 -3.87
N ILE A 146 11.71 -12.29 -4.87
CA ILE A 146 10.27 -12.00 -5.03
C ILE A 146 9.62 -12.72 -6.22
N ARG A 147 10.36 -13.54 -6.96
CA ARG A 147 9.85 -14.41 -8.04
C ARG A 147 9.32 -15.72 -7.50
#